data_a53724eac4abcc60a66856de61af60af
#
_entry.id   a53724eac4abcc60a66856de61af60af
#
_cell.length_a   1.000
_cell.length_b   1.000
_cell.length_c   1.000
_cell.angle_alpha   90.00
_cell.angle_beta   90.00
_cell.angle_gamma   90.00
#
_symmetry.space_group_name_H-M   'P 1'
#
loop_
_entity.id
_entity.type
_entity.pdbx_description
1 polymer ?
#
loop_
_entity_poly.entity_id
_entity_poly.type
_entity_poly.pdbx_seq_one_letter_code
_entity_poly.pdbx_strand_id
1 'polypeptide(L)'
;MVFQKKNRIFALTMSTIIYPSPIFGPVHSRRLGISLGINLLPADGKVCSFDCIYCECGFNEDHRPTLPMPTRQEVALKLEAKLQEMTAQGLLPDVLTFAGNGEPTCHPHFAEIVDDVIQLRNQYCPGAKVSVLSNSTMIHRPQVHDALMRVDNNILKLDTADPTYIKKVDHPNGTYDLPQIIERMKAFHGHIIIQTLFMRGQCQGESIDNTSEAYVAPWLEVVKQIKPQQVMVYTIDRETPAQGLEKASREQLDAIRDRVIAAGIPCSASY
;
A
#
# COMPACT_ATOMS: atom_id res chain seq x y z
N MET A 1 48.85 15.02 26.33
CA MET A 1 48.44 14.51 24.99
C MET A 1 47.33 13.52 25.23
N VAL A 2 46.08 13.98 25.16
CA VAL A 2 44.88 13.18 25.49
C VAL A 2 44.23 12.77 24.19
N PHE A 3 44.29 11.47 23.89
CA PHE A 3 43.59 10.89 22.72
C PHE A 3 42.10 10.82 23.00
N GLN A 4 41.30 11.69 22.38
CA GLN A 4 39.88 11.51 22.30
C GLN A 4 39.56 10.34 21.35
N LYS A 5 39.07 9.23 21.91
CA LYS A 5 38.40 8.18 21.17
C LYS A 5 37.08 8.72 20.64
N LYS A 6 36.99 8.98 19.33
CA LYS A 6 35.70 9.19 18.62
C LYS A 6 34.92 7.88 18.67
N ASN A 7 33.92 7.81 19.52
CA ASN A 7 32.87 6.78 19.43
C ASN A 7 32.16 6.96 18.09
N ARG A 8 32.49 6.13 17.11
CA ARG A 8 31.63 5.90 15.95
C ARG A 8 30.40 5.14 16.46
N ILE A 9 29.30 5.83 16.68
CA ILE A 9 27.99 5.22 16.77
C ILE A 9 27.76 4.60 15.38
N PHE A 10 27.80 3.28 15.31
CA PHE A 10 27.27 2.54 14.16
C PHE A 10 25.77 2.83 14.16
N ALA A 11 25.33 3.77 13.33
CA ALA A 11 23.93 3.84 12.94
C ALA A 11 23.62 2.48 12.30
N LEU A 12 22.79 1.68 12.94
CA LEU A 12 22.15 0.53 12.33
C LEU A 12 21.45 1.07 11.10
N THR A 13 21.98 0.80 9.92
CA THR A 13 21.34 1.10 8.66
C THR A 13 20.07 0.26 8.63
N MET A 14 18.93 0.92 8.84
CA MET A 14 17.63 0.29 8.72
C MET A 14 17.48 -0.20 7.29
N SER A 15 17.13 -1.47 7.15
CA SER A 15 17.03 -2.15 5.86
C SER A 15 15.70 -1.81 5.21
N THR A 16 15.58 -0.60 4.66
CA THR A 16 14.45 -0.22 3.81
C THR A 16 14.55 -0.85 2.44
N ILE A 17 13.43 -1.16 1.82
CA ILE A 17 13.37 -1.88 0.55
C ILE A 17 12.98 -0.91 -0.57
N ILE A 18 13.87 -0.78 -1.56
CA ILE A 18 13.53 -0.16 -2.85
C ILE A 18 13.39 -1.28 -3.88
N TYR A 19 12.19 -1.43 -4.40
CA TYR A 19 11.86 -2.48 -5.36
C TYR A 19 12.35 -2.13 -6.76
N PRO A 20 12.73 -3.13 -7.58
CA PRO A 20 12.97 -2.92 -9.00
C PRO A 20 11.76 -2.29 -9.70
N SER A 21 12.01 -1.52 -10.75
CA SER A 21 10.99 -0.88 -11.59
C SER A 21 11.28 -1.18 -13.06
N PRO A 22 10.25 -1.36 -13.90
CA PRO A 22 8.81 -1.31 -13.59
C PRO A 22 8.23 -2.66 -13.12
N ILE A 23 8.94 -3.79 -13.20
CA ILE A 23 8.44 -5.12 -12.85
C ILE A 23 9.35 -5.77 -11.81
N PHE A 24 8.75 -6.36 -10.77
CA PHE A 24 9.48 -7.11 -9.75
C PHE A 24 8.74 -8.37 -9.33
N GLY A 25 9.47 -9.34 -8.80
CA GLY A 25 8.94 -10.63 -8.40
C GLY A 25 9.03 -11.69 -9.50
N PRO A 26 8.18 -12.74 -9.47
CA PRO A 26 7.03 -12.88 -8.57
C PRO A 26 7.41 -12.99 -7.09
N VAL A 27 6.53 -12.52 -6.20
CA VAL A 27 6.67 -12.64 -4.75
C VAL A 27 5.46 -13.37 -4.16
N HIS A 28 5.66 -14.11 -3.07
CA HIS A 28 4.53 -14.70 -2.35
C HIS A 28 3.91 -13.66 -1.42
N SER A 29 2.72 -13.18 -1.78
CA SER A 29 1.95 -12.24 -0.97
C SER A 29 1.11 -12.99 0.07
N ARG A 30 1.20 -12.60 1.35
CA ARG A 30 0.36 -13.15 2.42
C ARG A 30 -1.15 -12.94 2.18
N ARG A 31 -1.52 -11.98 1.35
CA ARG A 31 -2.90 -11.53 1.11
C ARG A 31 -3.42 -11.91 -0.27
N LEU A 32 -2.55 -12.03 -1.27
CA LEU A 32 -2.94 -12.08 -2.67
C LEU A 32 -2.40 -13.29 -3.44
N GLY A 33 -1.65 -14.20 -2.79
CA GLY A 33 -1.01 -15.34 -3.45
C GLY A 33 0.28 -14.99 -4.20
N ILE A 34 0.56 -15.65 -5.32
CA ILE A 34 1.72 -15.39 -6.18
C ILE A 34 1.49 -14.08 -6.93
N SER A 35 2.21 -13.03 -6.52
CA SER A 35 2.03 -11.68 -7.02
C SER A 35 3.20 -11.26 -7.92
N LEU A 36 2.90 -10.86 -9.15
CA LEU A 36 3.85 -10.12 -9.99
C LEU A 36 3.65 -8.63 -9.75
N GLY A 37 4.68 -7.96 -9.23
CA GLY A 37 4.63 -6.55 -8.86
C GLY A 37 4.85 -5.62 -10.05
N ILE A 38 4.06 -4.56 -10.12
CA ILE A 38 4.17 -3.46 -11.10
C ILE A 38 4.49 -2.18 -10.34
N ASN A 39 5.74 -1.72 -10.44
CA ASN A 39 6.24 -0.52 -9.79
C ASN A 39 6.33 0.62 -10.80
N LEU A 40 5.41 1.57 -10.72
CA LEU A 40 5.34 2.74 -11.62
C LEU A 40 6.26 3.90 -11.21
N LEU A 41 7.07 3.68 -10.16
CA LEU A 41 7.90 4.71 -9.56
C LEU A 41 9.38 4.44 -9.86
N PRO A 42 10.27 5.40 -9.65
CA PRO A 42 11.70 5.24 -9.96
C PRO A 42 12.31 4.00 -9.30
N ALA A 43 13.28 3.39 -9.99
CA ALA A 43 13.96 2.19 -9.51
C ALA A 43 14.99 2.46 -8.39
N ASP A 44 15.36 3.72 -8.19
CA ASP A 44 16.40 4.17 -7.25
C ASP A 44 15.85 4.98 -6.08
N GLY A 45 14.52 5.13 -5.96
CA GLY A 45 13.98 5.94 -4.89
C GLY A 45 12.47 5.88 -4.75
N LYS A 46 11.96 6.62 -3.76
CA LYS A 46 10.56 6.64 -3.37
C LYS A 46 9.86 7.91 -3.86
N VAL A 47 8.67 7.76 -4.45
CA VAL A 47 7.75 8.87 -4.76
C VAL A 47 6.39 8.54 -4.18
N CYS A 48 6.03 9.22 -3.10
CA CYS A 48 4.77 8.98 -2.42
C CYS A 48 4.16 10.31 -1.95
N SER A 49 2.85 10.41 -1.97
CA SER A 49 2.09 11.52 -1.38
C SER A 49 1.94 11.43 0.14
N PHE A 50 2.28 10.28 0.72
CA PHE A 50 2.43 10.03 2.15
C PHE A 50 3.89 9.78 2.53
N ASP A 51 4.18 9.93 3.83
CA ASP A 51 5.47 9.58 4.40
C ASP A 51 5.32 8.78 5.70
N CYS A 52 4.59 7.65 5.57
CA CYS A 52 4.16 6.83 6.70
C CYS A 52 5.35 6.35 7.54
N ILE A 53 5.24 6.49 8.87
CA ILE A 53 6.27 6.10 9.84
C ILE A 53 6.57 4.58 9.84
N TYR A 54 5.71 3.77 9.24
CA TYR A 54 5.85 2.30 9.14
C TYR A 54 6.17 1.81 7.71
N CYS A 55 6.49 2.70 6.77
CA CYS A 55 6.65 2.34 5.36
C CYS A 55 7.90 1.48 5.14
N GLU A 56 7.75 0.30 4.56
CA GLU A 56 8.88 -0.59 4.22
C GLU A 56 9.89 0.07 3.26
N CYS A 57 9.46 1.06 2.47
CA CYS A 57 10.31 1.81 1.56
C CYS A 57 11.06 2.99 2.22
N GLY A 58 10.96 3.15 3.55
CA GLY A 58 11.59 4.27 4.25
C GLY A 58 10.85 5.60 4.08
N PHE A 59 11.48 6.70 4.51
CA PHE A 59 10.96 8.04 4.30
C PHE A 59 11.30 8.58 2.90
N ASN A 60 10.49 9.51 2.40
CA ASN A 60 10.71 10.13 1.09
C ASN A 60 12.07 10.84 0.99
N GLU A 61 12.56 11.43 2.08
CA GLU A 61 13.84 12.14 2.10
C GLU A 61 15.05 11.20 2.06
N ASP A 62 14.93 9.99 2.62
CA ASP A 62 16.01 8.99 2.65
C ASP A 62 16.26 8.37 1.27
N HIS A 63 15.27 8.38 0.41
CA HIS A 63 15.30 7.71 -0.89
C HIS A 63 14.79 8.63 -2.02
N ARG A 64 15.36 9.83 -2.12
CA ARG A 64 15.04 10.76 -3.23
C ARG A 64 15.55 10.19 -4.53
N PRO A 65 14.67 9.92 -5.52
CA PRO A 65 15.09 9.34 -6.77
C PRO A 65 15.87 10.35 -7.63
N THR A 66 16.78 9.80 -8.43
CA THR A 66 17.50 10.52 -9.49
C THR A 66 17.06 10.04 -10.88
N LEU A 67 16.51 8.83 -10.97
CA LEU A 67 15.96 8.28 -12.19
C LEU A 67 14.50 8.73 -12.41
N PRO A 68 14.04 8.83 -13.66
CA PRO A 68 12.64 9.12 -13.95
C PRO A 68 11.74 7.94 -13.61
N MET A 69 10.43 8.18 -13.52
CA MET A 69 9.42 7.12 -13.55
C MET A 69 9.50 6.37 -14.89
N PRO A 70 9.21 5.04 -14.92
CA PRO A 70 9.17 4.30 -16.16
C PRO A 70 8.08 4.85 -17.09
N THR A 71 8.34 4.89 -18.37
CA THR A 71 7.32 5.27 -19.36
C THR A 71 6.25 4.18 -19.49
N ARG A 72 5.04 4.53 -19.96
CA ARG A 72 3.98 3.57 -20.29
C ARG A 72 4.50 2.43 -21.17
N GLN A 73 5.28 2.76 -22.21
CA GLN A 73 5.84 1.78 -23.12
C GLN A 73 6.83 0.82 -22.45
N GLU A 74 7.70 1.32 -21.55
CA GLU A 74 8.63 0.48 -20.79
C GLU A 74 7.89 -0.48 -19.87
N VAL A 75 6.81 -0.02 -19.21
CA VAL A 75 5.98 -0.89 -18.36
C VAL A 75 5.36 -2.01 -19.20
N ALA A 76 4.72 -1.67 -20.32
CA ALA A 76 4.07 -2.64 -21.20
C ALA A 76 5.07 -3.69 -21.73
N LEU A 77 6.20 -3.25 -22.30
CA LEU A 77 7.22 -4.15 -22.86
C LEU A 77 7.82 -5.09 -21.82
N LYS A 78 8.17 -4.57 -20.62
CA LYS A 78 8.77 -5.40 -19.57
C LYS A 78 7.76 -6.34 -18.93
N LEU A 79 6.51 -5.91 -18.78
CA LEU A 79 5.45 -6.78 -18.28
C LEU A 79 5.18 -7.92 -19.28
N GLU A 80 5.05 -7.61 -20.55
CA GLU A 80 4.82 -8.62 -21.59
C GLU A 80 5.95 -9.66 -21.62
N ALA A 81 7.21 -9.22 -21.66
CA ALA A 81 8.37 -10.10 -21.63
C ALA A 81 8.37 -11.01 -20.39
N LYS A 82 8.02 -10.47 -19.22
CA LYS A 82 7.96 -11.25 -17.97
C LYS A 82 6.82 -12.26 -17.97
N LEU A 83 5.67 -11.90 -18.48
CA LEU A 83 4.53 -12.81 -18.61
C LEU A 83 4.81 -13.94 -19.60
N GLN A 84 5.49 -13.65 -20.72
CA GLN A 84 5.94 -14.67 -21.69
C GLN A 84 6.92 -15.66 -21.04
N GLU A 85 7.92 -15.15 -20.31
CA GLU A 85 8.87 -15.97 -19.56
C GLU A 85 8.15 -16.90 -18.57
N MET A 86 7.25 -16.33 -17.75
CA MET A 86 6.49 -17.10 -16.76
C MET A 86 5.60 -18.16 -17.40
N THR A 87 4.90 -17.82 -18.48
CA THR A 87 4.05 -18.75 -19.23
C THR A 87 4.87 -19.91 -19.81
N ALA A 88 6.03 -19.62 -20.38
CA ALA A 88 6.94 -20.67 -20.92
C ALA A 88 7.45 -21.63 -19.84
N GLN A 89 7.54 -21.16 -18.58
CA GLN A 89 7.92 -21.98 -17.42
C GLN A 89 6.72 -22.68 -16.74
N GLY A 90 5.50 -22.45 -17.21
CA GLY A 90 4.28 -22.98 -16.58
C GLY A 90 3.97 -22.32 -15.22
N LEU A 91 4.54 -21.16 -14.93
CA LEU A 91 4.39 -20.41 -13.69
C LEU A 91 3.50 -19.19 -13.96
N LEU A 92 2.22 -19.26 -13.61
CA LEU A 92 1.32 -18.13 -13.75
C LEU A 92 1.14 -17.40 -12.41
N PRO A 93 1.07 -16.05 -12.43
CA PRO A 93 0.73 -15.30 -11.23
C PRO A 93 -0.75 -15.45 -10.89
N ASP A 94 -1.08 -15.40 -9.60
CA ASP A 94 -2.46 -15.25 -9.13
C ASP A 94 -2.94 -13.80 -9.29
N VAL A 95 -1.99 -12.84 -9.26
CA VAL A 95 -2.31 -11.43 -9.30
C VAL A 95 -1.16 -10.59 -9.90
N LEU A 96 -1.53 -9.56 -10.67
CA LEU A 96 -0.67 -8.46 -11.08
C LEU A 96 -0.97 -7.29 -10.15
N THR A 97 0.02 -6.84 -9.37
CA THR A 97 -0.21 -5.85 -8.30
C THR A 97 0.55 -4.56 -8.55
N PHE A 98 -0.16 -3.47 -8.75
CA PHE A 98 0.42 -2.13 -8.70
C PHE A 98 0.82 -1.80 -7.26
N ALA A 99 2.12 -1.80 -6.99
CA ALA A 99 2.75 -1.54 -5.71
C ALA A 99 4.23 -1.19 -5.92
N GLY A 100 4.96 -0.90 -4.87
CA GLY A 100 6.42 -0.67 -4.94
C GLY A 100 6.83 0.60 -4.20
N ASN A 101 7.61 1.45 -4.85
CA ASN A 101 8.34 2.56 -4.23
C ASN A 101 7.48 3.81 -3.99
N GLY A 102 6.28 3.66 -3.43
CA GLY A 102 5.39 4.77 -3.07
C GLY A 102 3.96 4.63 -3.61
N GLU A 103 3.37 5.72 -4.14
CA GLU A 103 1.96 5.76 -4.54
C GLU A 103 1.81 5.62 -6.07
N PRO A 104 1.29 4.48 -6.57
CA PRO A 104 1.20 4.22 -8.01
C PRO A 104 0.30 5.21 -8.76
N THR A 105 -0.75 5.74 -8.12
CA THR A 105 -1.67 6.70 -8.73
C THR A 105 -1.07 8.10 -8.93
N CYS A 106 0.16 8.35 -8.43
CA CYS A 106 0.95 9.53 -8.74
C CYS A 106 1.51 9.52 -10.16
N HIS A 107 1.61 8.35 -10.82
CA HIS A 107 2.13 8.25 -12.18
C HIS A 107 1.22 8.99 -13.17
N PRO A 108 1.76 9.88 -14.06
CA PRO A 108 0.94 10.69 -14.96
C PRO A 108 0.08 9.88 -15.94
N HIS A 109 0.55 8.69 -16.34
CA HIS A 109 -0.13 7.77 -17.25
C HIS A 109 -0.72 6.56 -16.52
N PHE A 110 -1.09 6.69 -15.24
CA PHE A 110 -1.60 5.57 -14.44
C PHE A 110 -2.79 4.87 -15.10
N ALA A 111 -3.76 5.63 -15.60
CA ALA A 111 -4.99 5.07 -16.15
C ALA A 111 -4.75 4.26 -17.43
N GLU A 112 -3.91 4.78 -18.33
CA GLU A 112 -3.56 4.12 -19.58
C GLU A 112 -2.70 2.86 -19.34
N ILE A 113 -1.82 2.88 -18.32
CA ILE A 113 -1.04 1.72 -17.92
C ILE A 113 -1.93 0.62 -17.32
N VAL A 114 -2.96 1.00 -16.56
CA VAL A 114 -3.96 0.02 -16.06
C VAL A 114 -4.63 -0.70 -17.22
N ASP A 115 -5.01 0.01 -18.31
CA ASP A 115 -5.61 -0.59 -19.49
C ASP A 115 -4.66 -1.57 -20.19
N ASP A 116 -3.39 -1.18 -20.38
CA ASP A 116 -2.36 -2.06 -20.95
C ASP A 116 -2.14 -3.32 -20.11
N VAL A 117 -2.10 -3.20 -18.78
CA VAL A 117 -1.94 -4.32 -17.86
C VAL A 117 -3.14 -5.26 -17.91
N ILE A 118 -4.37 -4.75 -17.97
CA ILE A 118 -5.57 -5.56 -18.12
C ILE A 118 -5.53 -6.32 -19.46
N GLN A 119 -5.12 -5.69 -20.55
CA GLN A 119 -4.99 -6.31 -21.85
C GLN A 119 -3.96 -7.45 -21.83
N LEU A 120 -2.77 -7.21 -21.30
CA LEU A 120 -1.70 -8.21 -21.18
C LEU A 120 -2.11 -9.37 -20.26
N ARG A 121 -2.76 -9.09 -19.13
CA ARG A 121 -3.33 -10.10 -18.25
C ARG A 121 -4.29 -11.01 -19.00
N ASN A 122 -5.22 -10.45 -19.77
CA ASN A 122 -6.20 -11.21 -20.51
C ASN A 122 -5.57 -12.11 -21.58
N GLN A 123 -4.44 -11.67 -22.15
CA GLN A 123 -3.70 -12.42 -23.17
C GLN A 123 -2.87 -13.57 -22.57
N TYR A 124 -2.14 -13.35 -21.48
CA TYR A 124 -1.12 -14.28 -20.97
C TYR A 124 -1.55 -15.06 -19.73
N CYS A 125 -2.38 -14.47 -18.85
CA CYS A 125 -2.81 -15.09 -17.61
C CYS A 125 -4.25 -14.69 -17.23
N PRO A 126 -5.26 -15.10 -18.03
CA PRO A 126 -6.65 -14.61 -17.87
C PRO A 126 -7.28 -14.97 -16.52
N GLY A 127 -6.73 -15.95 -15.80
CA GLY A 127 -7.15 -16.29 -14.44
C GLY A 127 -6.59 -15.38 -13.34
N ALA A 128 -5.54 -14.58 -13.64
CA ALA A 128 -4.95 -13.68 -12.67
C ALA A 128 -5.83 -12.44 -12.45
N LYS A 129 -5.77 -11.87 -11.24
CA LYS A 129 -6.43 -10.60 -10.92
C LYS A 129 -5.49 -9.42 -11.14
N VAL A 130 -6.04 -8.25 -11.41
CA VAL A 130 -5.30 -6.97 -11.37
C VAL A 130 -5.67 -6.25 -10.07
N SER A 131 -4.66 -5.91 -9.27
CA SER A 131 -4.82 -5.25 -7.97
C SER A 131 -4.05 -3.93 -7.93
N VAL A 132 -4.64 -2.92 -7.32
CA VAL A 132 -3.96 -1.64 -7.05
C VAL A 132 -3.94 -1.39 -5.55
N LEU A 133 -2.75 -1.19 -4.99
CA LEU A 133 -2.56 -0.72 -3.61
C LEU A 133 -2.36 0.78 -3.65
N SER A 134 -3.31 1.56 -3.12
CA SER A 134 -3.24 3.03 -3.12
C SER A 134 -3.49 3.61 -1.73
N ASN A 135 -2.80 4.69 -1.42
CA ASN A 135 -3.02 5.48 -0.21
C ASN A 135 -4.23 6.44 -0.30
N SER A 136 -4.98 6.35 -1.38
CA SER A 136 -6.24 7.08 -1.61
C SER A 136 -6.11 8.58 -1.88
N THR A 137 -4.92 9.15 -1.92
CA THR A 137 -4.78 10.61 -2.07
C THR A 137 -5.21 11.12 -3.45
N MET A 138 -5.08 10.29 -4.49
CA MET A 138 -5.35 10.71 -5.88
C MET A 138 -6.73 10.27 -6.41
N ILE A 139 -7.58 9.63 -5.62
CA ILE A 139 -8.92 9.18 -6.06
C ILE A 139 -9.88 10.33 -6.39
N HIS A 140 -9.47 11.57 -6.15
CA HIS A 140 -10.18 12.77 -6.58
C HIS A 140 -10.05 13.04 -8.08
N ARG A 141 -9.08 12.44 -8.77
CA ARG A 141 -8.87 12.60 -10.20
C ARG A 141 -9.79 11.65 -10.96
N PRO A 142 -10.66 12.13 -11.86
CA PRO A 142 -11.62 11.26 -12.56
C PRO A 142 -10.95 10.08 -13.27
N GLN A 143 -9.85 10.31 -13.98
CA GLN A 143 -9.11 9.24 -14.67
C GLN A 143 -8.55 8.17 -13.72
N VAL A 144 -8.17 8.53 -12.49
CA VAL A 144 -7.72 7.58 -11.47
C VAL A 144 -8.90 6.78 -10.93
N HIS A 145 -10.00 7.46 -10.60
CA HIS A 145 -11.23 6.80 -10.17
C HIS A 145 -11.71 5.78 -11.21
N ASP A 146 -11.80 6.19 -12.48
CA ASP A 146 -12.28 5.31 -13.56
C ASP A 146 -11.34 4.14 -13.81
N ALA A 147 -10.02 4.32 -13.68
CA ALA A 147 -9.06 3.23 -13.75
C ALA A 147 -9.24 2.24 -12.60
N LEU A 148 -9.43 2.72 -11.38
CA LEU A 148 -9.68 1.89 -10.21
C LEU A 148 -11.00 1.12 -10.27
N MET A 149 -12.00 1.63 -11.01
CA MET A 149 -13.25 0.92 -11.29
C MET A 149 -13.09 -0.24 -12.28
N ARG A 150 -11.97 -0.30 -13.04
CA ARG A 150 -11.72 -1.37 -14.03
C ARG A 150 -10.88 -2.52 -13.50
N VAL A 151 -10.16 -2.34 -12.41
CA VAL A 151 -9.32 -3.39 -11.81
C VAL A 151 -10.16 -4.35 -10.98
N ASP A 152 -9.67 -5.58 -10.79
CA ASP A 152 -10.38 -6.59 -10.00
C ASP A 152 -10.37 -6.26 -8.49
N ASN A 153 -9.25 -5.74 -7.99
CA ASN A 153 -9.08 -5.41 -6.58
C ASN A 153 -8.61 -3.96 -6.44
N ASN A 154 -9.55 -3.06 -6.22
CA ASN A 154 -9.28 -1.67 -5.84
C ASN A 154 -9.04 -1.60 -4.33
N ILE A 155 -7.77 -1.65 -3.90
CA ILE A 155 -7.38 -1.74 -2.48
C ILE A 155 -6.93 -0.36 -2.01
N LEU A 156 -7.76 0.28 -1.21
CA LEU A 156 -7.56 1.64 -0.73
C LEU A 156 -7.28 1.67 0.78
N LYS A 157 -6.27 2.43 1.14
CA LYS A 157 -5.84 2.61 2.52
C LYS A 157 -6.80 3.51 3.29
N LEU A 158 -7.19 3.04 4.49
CA LEU A 158 -7.89 3.81 5.51
C LEU A 158 -7.48 3.32 6.90
N ASP A 159 -6.41 3.86 7.47
CA ASP A 159 -5.84 3.37 8.74
C ASP A 159 -6.59 3.86 9.98
N THR A 160 -7.41 4.89 9.85
CA THR A 160 -8.18 5.45 10.96
C THR A 160 -9.28 6.41 10.45
N ALA A 161 -10.21 6.73 11.34
CA ALA A 161 -11.19 7.80 11.16
C ALA A 161 -10.76 9.13 11.87
N ASP A 162 -9.56 9.17 12.43
CA ASP A 162 -9.03 10.35 13.13
C ASP A 162 -8.02 11.11 12.26
N PRO A 163 -8.33 12.35 11.80
CA PRO A 163 -7.41 13.16 11.00
C PRO A 163 -6.10 13.51 11.73
N THR A 164 -6.12 13.58 13.06
CA THR A 164 -4.92 13.84 13.85
C THR A 164 -3.96 12.66 13.82
N TYR A 165 -4.50 11.44 13.92
CA TYR A 165 -3.73 10.21 13.79
C TYR A 165 -3.12 10.08 12.38
N ILE A 166 -3.86 10.40 11.32
CA ILE A 166 -3.34 10.38 9.94
C ILE A 166 -2.13 11.32 9.80
N LYS A 167 -2.23 12.55 10.31
CA LYS A 167 -1.11 13.49 10.28
C LYS A 167 0.12 12.96 11.00
N LYS A 168 -0.10 12.24 12.09
CA LYS A 168 0.95 11.70 12.96
C LYS A 168 1.60 10.44 12.40
N VAL A 169 0.88 9.63 11.66
CA VAL A 169 1.30 8.29 11.24
C VAL A 169 1.57 8.20 9.74
N ASP A 170 0.72 8.81 8.94
CA ASP A 170 0.80 8.74 7.48
C ASP A 170 1.55 9.94 6.87
N HIS A 171 1.75 11.03 7.64
CA HIS A 171 2.47 12.23 7.22
C HIS A 171 2.12 12.65 5.77
N PRO A 172 0.89 13.08 5.48
CA PRO A 172 0.54 13.56 4.15
C PRO A 172 1.43 14.73 3.72
N ASN A 173 2.01 14.65 2.50
CA ASN A 173 2.88 15.71 1.95
C ASN A 173 2.11 16.95 1.47
N GLY A 174 0.78 16.93 1.52
CA GLY A 174 -0.10 18.02 1.14
C GLY A 174 -1.37 18.03 1.96
N THR A 175 -2.34 18.81 1.53
CA THR A 175 -3.65 18.84 2.19
C THR A 175 -4.33 17.48 2.07
N TYR A 176 -4.71 16.91 3.19
CA TYR A 176 -5.47 15.66 3.27
C TYR A 176 -6.77 15.91 4.03
N ASP A 177 -7.89 15.86 3.32
CA ASP A 177 -9.23 16.05 3.85
C ASP A 177 -9.91 14.67 3.98
N LEU A 178 -9.81 14.08 5.17
CA LEU A 178 -10.35 12.75 5.44
C LEU A 178 -11.85 12.64 5.15
N PRO A 179 -12.73 13.56 5.56
CA PRO A 179 -14.14 13.55 5.17
C PRO A 179 -14.34 13.47 3.65
N GLN A 180 -13.63 14.26 2.87
CA GLN A 180 -13.72 14.19 1.40
C GLN A 180 -13.22 12.85 0.83
N ILE A 181 -12.14 12.30 1.38
CA ILE A 181 -11.64 10.99 0.96
C ILE A 181 -12.69 9.91 1.22
N ILE A 182 -13.35 9.92 2.38
CA ILE A 182 -14.42 8.99 2.72
C ILE A 182 -15.60 9.11 1.72
N GLU A 183 -16.03 10.34 1.39
CA GLU A 183 -17.10 10.53 0.39
C GLU A 183 -16.69 9.98 -0.99
N ARG A 184 -15.44 10.14 -1.39
CA ARG A 184 -14.91 9.58 -2.64
C ARG A 184 -14.79 8.06 -2.60
N MET A 185 -14.47 7.47 -1.45
CA MET A 185 -14.51 6.01 -1.27
C MET A 185 -15.93 5.47 -1.43
N LYS A 186 -16.95 6.17 -0.95
CA LYS A 186 -18.36 5.79 -1.16
C LYS A 186 -18.76 5.81 -2.64
N ALA A 187 -18.15 6.70 -3.44
CA ALA A 187 -18.43 6.80 -4.88
C ALA A 187 -17.98 5.57 -5.69
N PHE A 188 -17.20 4.66 -5.12
CA PHE A 188 -16.89 3.37 -5.74
C PHE A 188 -18.04 2.36 -5.63
N HIS A 189 -19.15 2.69 -4.94
CA HIS A 189 -20.36 1.87 -4.84
C HIS A 189 -20.10 0.41 -4.44
N GLY A 190 -19.18 0.19 -3.53
CA GLY A 190 -18.78 -1.14 -3.06
C GLY A 190 -17.63 -1.79 -3.85
N HIS A 191 -17.25 -1.28 -5.02
CA HIS A 191 -16.08 -1.76 -5.76
C HIS A 191 -14.77 -1.24 -5.14
N ILE A 192 -14.58 -1.56 -3.86
CA ILE A 192 -13.46 -1.12 -3.04
C ILE A 192 -13.14 -2.18 -1.97
N ILE A 193 -11.86 -2.40 -1.73
CA ILE A 193 -11.35 -3.15 -0.59
C ILE A 193 -10.65 -2.14 0.33
N ILE A 194 -11.10 -2.04 1.57
CA ILE A 194 -10.40 -1.21 2.56
C ILE A 194 -9.23 -1.99 3.14
N GLN A 195 -8.05 -1.39 3.11
CA GLN A 195 -6.85 -1.94 3.73
C GLN A 195 -6.44 -1.06 4.91
N THR A 196 -6.29 -1.67 6.09
CA THR A 196 -5.95 -0.96 7.33
C THR A 196 -4.80 -1.64 8.04
N LEU A 197 -3.75 -0.87 8.32
CA LEU A 197 -2.65 -1.29 9.17
C LEU A 197 -2.96 -0.95 10.63
N PHE A 198 -2.92 -1.96 11.49
CA PHE A 198 -3.02 -1.80 12.93
C PHE A 198 -1.66 -2.02 13.58
N MET A 199 -1.28 -1.11 14.47
CA MET A 199 -0.01 -1.16 15.18
C MET A 199 -0.12 -0.47 16.54
N ARG A 200 0.91 -0.65 17.37
CA ARG A 200 1.06 -0.02 18.68
C ARG A 200 2.46 0.56 18.80
N GLY A 201 2.77 1.09 19.95
CA GLY A 201 4.09 1.57 20.30
C GLY A 201 4.16 3.06 20.59
N GLN A 202 5.35 3.61 20.40
CA GLN A 202 5.62 5.03 20.62
C GLN A 202 6.47 5.55 19.46
N CYS A 203 6.21 6.78 19.05
CA CYS A 203 7.04 7.49 18.08
C CYS A 203 7.21 8.93 18.56
N GLN A 204 8.46 9.40 18.64
CA GLN A 204 8.80 10.75 19.10
C GLN A 204 8.19 11.14 20.47
N GLY A 205 8.09 10.16 21.38
CA GLY A 205 7.54 10.36 22.73
C GLY A 205 6.01 10.35 22.82
N GLU A 206 5.32 10.11 21.70
CA GLU A 206 3.87 10.02 21.66
C GLU A 206 3.39 8.58 21.44
N SER A 207 2.25 8.22 22.04
CA SER A 207 1.63 6.91 21.84
C SER A 207 1.10 6.77 20.41
N ILE A 208 1.41 5.63 19.79
CA ILE A 208 0.92 5.18 18.48
C ILE A 208 0.17 3.87 18.71
N ASP A 209 -1.16 3.94 18.82
CA ASP A 209 -1.99 2.75 19.04
C ASP A 209 -3.37 2.97 18.42
N ASN A 210 -3.60 2.40 17.22
CA ASN A 210 -4.92 2.40 16.60
C ASN A 210 -5.70 1.10 16.84
N THR A 211 -5.20 0.20 17.69
CA THR A 211 -5.90 -1.03 18.07
C THR A 211 -6.90 -0.83 19.20
N SER A 212 -6.87 0.32 19.86
CA SER A 212 -7.75 0.63 20.98
C SER A 212 -9.19 0.95 20.52
N GLU A 213 -10.15 0.78 21.44
CA GLU A 213 -11.57 1.04 21.14
C GLU A 213 -11.82 2.48 20.65
N ALA A 214 -11.05 3.44 21.15
CA ALA A 214 -11.14 4.84 20.74
C ALA A 214 -10.89 5.06 19.25
N TYR A 215 -10.10 4.20 18.62
CA TYR A 215 -9.80 4.25 17.18
C TYR A 215 -10.62 3.24 16.37
N VAL A 216 -10.78 2.02 16.88
CA VAL A 216 -11.46 0.93 16.16
C VAL A 216 -12.96 1.23 15.99
N ALA A 217 -13.66 1.74 17.02
CA ALA A 217 -15.09 2.00 16.92
C ALA A 217 -15.44 3.06 15.86
N PRO A 218 -14.86 4.28 15.85
CA PRO A 218 -15.17 5.26 14.82
C PRO A 218 -14.69 4.83 13.41
N TRP A 219 -13.56 4.12 13.31
CA TRP A 219 -13.11 3.55 12.04
C TRP A 219 -14.13 2.55 11.48
N LEU A 220 -14.65 1.64 12.30
CA LEU A 220 -15.65 0.66 11.87
C LEU A 220 -16.94 1.34 11.41
N GLU A 221 -17.38 2.41 12.08
CA GLU A 221 -18.54 3.18 11.63
C GLU A 221 -18.32 3.83 10.26
N VAL A 222 -17.13 4.32 9.97
CA VAL A 222 -16.77 4.83 8.64
C VAL A 222 -16.73 3.69 7.60
N VAL A 223 -16.13 2.55 7.92
CA VAL A 223 -16.13 1.36 7.04
C VAL A 223 -17.55 0.92 6.69
N LYS A 224 -18.46 0.89 7.67
CA LYS A 224 -19.88 0.57 7.45
C LYS A 224 -20.59 1.57 6.52
N GLN A 225 -20.20 2.85 6.55
CA GLN A 225 -20.72 3.86 5.64
C GLN A 225 -20.19 3.70 4.21
N ILE A 226 -18.91 3.33 4.06
CA ILE A 226 -18.28 3.09 2.75
C ILE A 226 -18.87 1.86 2.07
N LYS A 227 -19.27 0.83 2.84
CA LYS A 227 -19.79 -0.45 2.37
C LYS A 227 -18.86 -1.16 1.39
N PRO A 228 -17.58 -1.40 1.76
CA PRO A 228 -16.63 -2.06 0.88
C PRO A 228 -17.03 -3.51 0.64
N GLN A 229 -16.58 -4.09 -0.49
CA GLN A 229 -16.75 -5.52 -0.75
C GLN A 229 -15.95 -6.40 0.20
N GLN A 230 -14.86 -5.87 0.76
CA GLN A 230 -13.98 -6.56 1.71
C GLN A 230 -13.17 -5.56 2.53
N VAL A 231 -12.75 -5.99 3.72
CA VAL A 231 -11.73 -5.32 4.54
C VAL A 231 -10.52 -6.25 4.71
N MET A 232 -9.32 -5.71 4.61
CA MET A 232 -8.06 -6.37 4.91
C MET A 232 -7.39 -5.68 6.09
N VAL A 233 -7.34 -6.33 7.25
CA VAL A 233 -6.60 -5.83 8.40
C VAL A 233 -5.24 -6.52 8.49
N TYR A 234 -4.19 -5.77 8.80
CA TYR A 234 -2.85 -6.31 8.89
C TYR A 234 -2.00 -5.51 9.88
N THR A 235 -0.82 -6.00 10.18
CA THR A 235 0.14 -5.32 11.03
C THR A 235 1.52 -5.25 10.38
N ILE A 236 2.44 -4.54 11.00
CA ILE A 236 3.84 -4.43 10.60
C ILE A 236 4.41 -5.85 10.40
N ASP A 237 5.15 -6.06 9.31
CA ASP A 237 5.81 -7.34 9.02
C ASP A 237 7.33 -7.23 9.01
N ARG A 238 7.83 -6.08 8.60
CA ARG A 238 9.26 -5.80 8.41
C ARG A 238 9.70 -4.63 9.28
N GLU A 239 10.99 -4.33 9.22
CA GLU A 239 11.54 -3.13 9.84
C GLU A 239 10.86 -1.87 9.31
N THR A 240 10.68 -0.91 10.18
CA THR A 240 10.04 0.37 9.90
C THR A 240 11.03 1.52 10.03
N PRO A 241 10.89 2.62 9.27
CA PRO A 241 11.79 3.75 9.36
C PRO A 241 11.71 4.44 10.73
N ALA A 242 10.53 4.50 11.34
CA ALA A 242 10.42 4.99 12.71
C ALA A 242 10.72 3.89 13.73
N GLN A 243 11.41 4.26 14.81
CA GLN A 243 11.69 3.38 15.94
C GLN A 243 10.51 3.34 16.92
N GLY A 244 10.43 2.24 17.69
CA GLY A 244 9.46 2.11 18.79
C GLY A 244 8.07 1.67 18.36
N LEU A 245 7.87 1.32 17.09
CA LEU A 245 6.63 0.73 16.61
C LEU A 245 6.57 -0.76 16.92
N GLU A 246 5.41 -1.25 17.29
CA GLU A 246 5.14 -2.63 17.66
C GLU A 246 3.99 -3.19 16.81
N LYS A 247 4.06 -4.48 16.51
CA LYS A 247 2.95 -5.22 15.86
C LYS A 247 1.70 -5.18 16.75
N ALA A 248 0.54 -5.07 16.12
CA ALA A 248 -0.70 -5.50 16.75
C ALA A 248 -0.64 -7.01 17.00
N SER A 249 -1.14 -7.47 18.15
CA SER A 249 -1.15 -8.92 18.43
C SER A 249 -2.16 -9.63 17.53
N ARG A 250 -1.99 -10.97 17.41
CA ARG A 250 -2.94 -11.81 16.66
C ARG A 250 -4.35 -11.66 17.24
N GLU A 251 -4.48 -11.68 18.57
CA GLU A 251 -5.76 -11.55 19.26
C GLU A 251 -6.44 -10.21 18.98
N GLN A 252 -5.66 -9.12 18.92
CA GLN A 252 -6.19 -7.79 18.57
C GLN A 252 -6.70 -7.78 17.13
N LEU A 253 -5.92 -8.29 16.17
CA LEU A 253 -6.34 -8.34 14.77
C LEU A 253 -7.54 -9.24 14.55
N ASP A 254 -7.59 -10.41 15.24
CA ASP A 254 -8.73 -11.33 15.18
C ASP A 254 -10.00 -10.67 15.74
N ALA A 255 -9.90 -9.99 16.89
CA ALA A 255 -11.03 -9.26 17.48
C ALA A 255 -11.55 -8.14 16.54
N ILE A 256 -10.67 -7.41 15.88
CA ILE A 256 -11.05 -6.36 14.91
C ILE A 256 -11.70 -7.00 13.68
N ARG A 257 -11.10 -8.06 13.10
CA ARG A 257 -11.67 -8.82 11.98
C ARG A 257 -13.08 -9.30 12.30
N ASP A 258 -13.27 -9.92 13.46
CA ASP A 258 -14.54 -10.51 13.86
C ASP A 258 -15.64 -9.45 14.04
N ARG A 259 -15.28 -8.25 14.51
CA ARG A 259 -16.19 -7.10 14.56
C ARG A 259 -16.62 -6.64 13.17
N VAL A 260 -15.71 -6.61 12.20
CA VAL A 260 -16.02 -6.26 10.80
C VAL A 260 -16.96 -7.32 10.20
N ILE A 261 -16.67 -8.61 10.44
CA ILE A 261 -17.52 -9.72 9.99
C ILE A 261 -18.92 -9.64 10.64
N ALA A 262 -18.98 -9.35 11.93
CA ALA A 262 -20.25 -9.17 12.65
C ALA A 262 -21.07 -7.98 12.11
N ALA A 263 -20.42 -6.99 11.50
CA ALA A 263 -21.08 -5.89 10.78
C ALA A 263 -21.53 -6.27 9.36
N GLY A 264 -21.39 -7.54 8.95
CA GLY A 264 -21.83 -8.04 7.64
C GLY A 264 -20.84 -7.78 6.50
N ILE A 265 -19.59 -7.44 6.79
CA ILE A 265 -18.57 -7.13 5.79
C ILE A 265 -17.50 -8.23 5.80
N PRO A 266 -17.16 -8.87 4.66
CA PRO A 266 -16.07 -9.81 4.58
C PRO A 266 -14.74 -9.19 5.06
N CYS A 267 -14.00 -9.90 5.93
CA CYS A 267 -12.74 -9.39 6.45
C CYS A 267 -11.69 -10.50 6.56
N SER A 268 -10.45 -10.19 6.20
CA SER A 268 -9.28 -11.05 6.38
C SER A 268 -8.24 -10.36 7.26
N ALA A 269 -7.52 -11.15 8.08
CA ALA A 269 -6.40 -10.68 8.90
C ALA A 269 -5.08 -11.27 8.39
N SER A 270 -4.00 -10.46 8.41
CA SER A 270 -2.63 -10.90 8.08
C SER A 270 -1.67 -10.45 9.18
N TYR A 271 -0.83 -11.38 9.67
CA TYR A 271 0.01 -11.23 10.88
C TYR A 271 1.49 -11.11 10.54
#